data_c60092c1d53a021676b537002d44d79a
#
_entry.id   c60092c1d53a021676b537002d44d79a
#
_cell.length_a   1.000
_cell.length_b   1.000
_cell.length_c   1.000
_cell.angle_alpha   90.00
_cell.angle_beta   90.00
_cell.angle_gamma   90.00
#
_symmetry.space_group_name_H-M   'P 1'
#
loop_
_entity.id
_entity.type
_entity.pdbx_description
1 polymer ?
#
loop_
_entity_poly.entity_id
_entity_poly.type
_entity_poly.pdbx_seq_one_letter_code
_entity_poly.pdbx_strand_id
1 'polypeptide(L)'
;MTALDALASGLLDGGVQVATGYPGFHAHELIERCGGTFSINERTAYAVAWGAALAGRRAAVAFKNVGLNDAADPFLNSMYLRTNGGFVVVVFDDVEACGSQIRQDSRHYFDLAPGLWLEPMSAAHAYRCARASPRLSEQFHVPVVLRVTNALIRSTDVVVRHPGSPADREFERNPEFAVAHPWNVASQVAVVTDRQLAISRFVERRFRPDQGRCNGPGLIQVGAAGCSPDEVSRKSMCGLWTLPFPEKGLRRWLRTAASVEVRELGTPFVGEKIRARLCRAKMQYRDESAAADHSANYRVSAEFDALFSVLRSFPHRIVSGDLGSFTMDTPRTIDACLCYGASVGVAVGCSLAGHAGPVFCVTGDSAFLHSGQQAFQEGTHRGAQVVVTLIDNSKAASTGGQRLPGRIIFPPNCFVREVEHHVASSDTYRKAIEELVAHDGMTILHVRVR
;
A
#
# COMPACT_ATOMS: atom_id res chain seq x y z
N MET A 1 -3.42 29.02 -0.74
CA MET A 1 -3.68 27.68 -0.20
C MET A 1 -2.36 27.14 0.32
N THR A 2 -2.35 26.58 1.52
CA THR A 2 -1.16 25.90 2.06
C THR A 2 -0.92 24.59 1.32
N ALA A 3 0.29 24.03 1.40
CA ALA A 3 0.57 22.73 0.79
C ALA A 3 -0.29 21.60 1.37
N LEU A 4 -0.58 21.67 2.66
CA LEU A 4 -1.43 20.66 3.32
C LEU A 4 -2.88 20.73 2.83
N ASP A 5 -3.45 21.94 2.70
CA ASP A 5 -4.79 22.12 2.11
C ASP A 5 -4.82 21.71 0.62
N ALA A 6 -3.73 21.98 -0.10
CA ALA A 6 -3.56 21.59 -1.49
C ALA A 6 -3.53 20.06 -1.66
N LEU A 7 -2.80 19.36 -0.79
CA LEU A 7 -2.78 17.89 -0.77
C LEU A 7 -4.16 17.31 -0.48
N ALA A 8 -4.83 17.77 0.58
CA ALA A 8 -6.17 17.30 0.93
C ALA A 8 -7.18 17.56 -0.18
N SER A 9 -7.23 18.82 -0.69
CA SER A 9 -8.11 19.16 -1.82
C SER A 9 -7.79 18.33 -3.05
N GLY A 10 -6.50 18.07 -3.32
CA GLY A 10 -6.08 17.24 -4.45
C GLY A 10 -6.55 15.78 -4.32
N LEU A 11 -6.42 15.18 -3.15
CA LEU A 11 -6.90 13.80 -2.89
C LEU A 11 -8.43 13.72 -3.06
N LEU A 12 -9.18 14.67 -2.47
CA LEU A 12 -10.64 14.73 -2.59
C LEU A 12 -11.08 14.96 -4.04
N ASP A 13 -10.48 15.96 -4.73
CA ASP A 13 -10.75 16.22 -6.15
C ASP A 13 -10.26 15.08 -7.07
N GLY A 14 -9.33 14.26 -6.58
CA GLY A 14 -8.92 12.98 -7.20
C GLY A 14 -9.91 11.84 -6.96
N GLY A 15 -10.94 12.08 -6.15
CA GLY A 15 -12.01 11.13 -5.86
C GLY A 15 -11.66 10.11 -4.75
N VAL A 16 -10.74 10.44 -3.84
CA VAL A 16 -10.49 9.61 -2.64
C VAL A 16 -11.74 9.61 -1.76
N GLN A 17 -12.19 8.40 -1.39
CA GLN A 17 -13.41 8.15 -0.63
C GLN A 17 -13.12 7.64 0.78
N VAL A 18 -11.99 6.95 0.94
CA VAL A 18 -11.54 6.41 2.22
C VAL A 18 -10.16 6.97 2.53
N ALA A 19 -10.04 7.70 3.64
CA ALA A 19 -8.75 8.18 4.13
C ALA A 19 -8.54 7.66 5.55
N THR A 20 -7.38 7.09 5.83
CA THR A 20 -7.02 6.62 7.16
C THR A 20 -5.52 6.81 7.41
N GLY A 21 -5.07 6.58 8.61
CA GLY A 21 -3.67 6.69 8.98
C GLY A 21 -3.46 6.68 10.47
N TYR A 22 -2.28 7.06 10.90
CA TYR A 22 -1.93 7.16 12.30
C TYR A 22 -1.46 8.58 12.65
N PRO A 23 -1.81 9.13 13.84
CA PRO A 23 -1.43 10.48 14.22
C PRO A 23 0.09 10.66 14.29
N GLY A 24 0.57 11.73 13.71
CA GLY A 24 1.97 12.14 13.75
C GLY A 24 2.30 13.18 12.68
N PHE A 25 3.20 14.07 12.93
CA PHE A 25 3.78 15.10 12.06
C PHE A 25 2.95 15.41 10.79
N HIS A 26 1.95 16.26 10.88
CA HIS A 26 1.00 16.67 9.83
C HIS A 26 0.15 15.55 9.19
N ALA A 27 0.40 14.26 9.46
CA ALA A 27 -0.42 13.18 8.92
C ALA A 27 -1.86 13.27 9.47
N HIS A 28 -2.02 13.53 10.77
CA HIS A 28 -3.33 13.70 11.40
C HIS A 28 -4.14 14.83 10.75
N GLU A 29 -3.51 15.98 10.50
CA GLU A 29 -4.16 17.11 9.87
C GLU A 29 -4.63 16.80 8.44
N LEU A 30 -3.85 16.04 7.66
CA LEU A 30 -4.25 15.61 6.33
C LEU A 30 -5.46 14.68 6.38
N ILE A 31 -5.44 13.69 7.29
CA ILE A 31 -6.53 12.73 7.45
C ILE A 31 -7.81 13.45 7.82
N GLU A 32 -7.78 14.37 8.80
CA GLU A 32 -8.93 15.19 9.22
C GLU A 32 -9.48 16.03 8.07
N ARG A 33 -8.61 16.70 7.29
CA ARG A 33 -9.02 17.48 6.12
C ARG A 33 -9.65 16.64 5.01
N CYS A 34 -9.29 15.37 4.93
CA CYS A 34 -9.93 14.43 4.01
C CYS A 34 -11.22 13.81 4.56
N GLY A 35 -11.65 14.16 5.79
CA GLY A 35 -12.79 13.54 6.47
C GLY A 35 -12.53 12.08 6.83
N GLY A 36 -11.26 11.73 7.02
CA GLY A 36 -10.82 10.37 7.31
C GLY A 36 -10.84 10.01 8.79
N THR A 37 -10.36 8.82 9.11
CA THR A 37 -10.33 8.26 10.46
C THR A 37 -8.94 7.75 10.82
N PHE A 38 -8.59 7.82 12.11
CA PHE A 38 -7.36 7.23 12.62
C PHE A 38 -7.51 5.74 12.88
N SER A 39 -6.44 5.02 12.63
CA SER A 39 -6.31 3.60 12.93
C SER A 39 -5.52 3.39 14.22
N ILE A 40 -5.55 2.18 14.74
CA ILE A 40 -4.89 1.80 15.99
C ILE A 40 -3.35 1.83 15.87
N ASN A 41 -2.82 1.61 14.68
CA ASN A 41 -1.41 1.76 14.30
C ASN A 41 -1.28 1.91 12.77
N GLU A 42 -0.08 2.21 12.28
CA GLU A 42 0.18 2.44 10.85
C GLU A 42 0.03 1.17 10.01
N ARG A 43 0.41 0.02 10.54
CA ARG A 43 0.24 -1.27 9.88
C ARG A 43 -1.23 -1.58 9.62
N THR A 44 -2.09 -1.39 10.62
CA THR A 44 -3.55 -1.57 10.47
C THR A 44 -4.14 -0.51 9.55
N ALA A 45 -3.72 0.75 9.67
CA ALA A 45 -4.13 1.82 8.76
C ALA A 45 -3.86 1.45 7.30
N TYR A 46 -2.66 0.92 7.03
CA TYR A 46 -2.28 0.49 5.69
C TYR A 46 -3.19 -0.64 5.18
N ALA A 47 -3.40 -1.67 5.98
CA ALA A 47 -4.23 -2.82 5.61
C ALA A 47 -5.70 -2.42 5.35
N VAL A 48 -6.26 -1.54 6.18
CA VAL A 48 -7.62 -0.99 6.01
C VAL A 48 -7.74 -0.18 4.72
N ALA A 49 -6.80 0.73 4.45
CA ALA A 49 -6.82 1.53 3.22
C ALA A 49 -6.64 0.65 1.96
N TRP A 50 -5.75 -0.34 2.02
CA TRP A 50 -5.56 -1.29 0.92
C TRP A 50 -6.81 -2.15 0.70
N GLY A 51 -7.48 -2.57 1.77
CA GLY A 51 -8.75 -3.31 1.70
C GLY A 51 -9.86 -2.48 1.04
N ALA A 52 -9.95 -1.18 1.34
CA ALA A 52 -10.88 -0.28 0.66
C ALA A 52 -10.58 -0.15 -0.84
N ALA A 53 -9.29 -0.07 -1.20
CA ALA A 53 -8.86 -0.07 -2.60
C ALA A 53 -9.13 -1.43 -3.28
N LEU A 54 -8.98 -2.54 -2.57
CA LEU A 54 -9.37 -3.87 -3.06
C LEU A 54 -10.86 -3.93 -3.40
N ALA A 55 -11.71 -3.39 -2.53
CA ALA A 55 -13.17 -3.31 -2.76
C ALA A 55 -13.58 -2.32 -3.88
N GLY A 56 -12.61 -1.64 -4.52
CA GLY A 56 -12.86 -0.78 -5.67
C GLY A 56 -13.00 0.72 -5.36
N ARG A 57 -12.82 1.13 -4.10
CA ARG A 57 -12.83 2.55 -3.72
C ARG A 57 -11.45 3.18 -3.93
N ARG A 58 -11.41 4.48 -4.16
CA ARG A 58 -10.15 5.22 -4.07
C ARG A 58 -9.82 5.50 -2.63
N ALA A 59 -8.67 5.02 -2.18
CA ALA A 59 -8.24 5.11 -0.79
C ALA A 59 -6.90 5.83 -0.65
N ALA A 60 -6.71 6.49 0.51
CA ALA A 60 -5.46 7.08 0.90
C ALA A 60 -5.09 6.67 2.33
N VAL A 61 -3.81 6.42 2.56
CA VAL A 61 -3.25 6.25 3.90
C VAL A 61 -2.16 7.30 4.13
N ALA A 62 -2.12 7.87 5.32
CA ALA A 62 -1.12 8.89 5.67
C ALA A 62 -0.46 8.63 7.02
N PHE A 63 0.85 8.77 7.07
CA PHE A 63 1.66 8.68 8.28
C PHE A 63 3.01 9.38 8.09
N LYS A 64 3.73 9.60 9.18
CA LYS A 64 5.10 10.11 9.10
C LYS A 64 6.09 9.01 8.70
N ASN A 65 7.32 9.40 8.33
CA ASN A 65 8.37 8.48 7.90
C ASN A 65 8.61 7.28 8.84
N VAL A 66 8.64 7.50 10.16
CA VAL A 66 8.81 6.38 11.12
C VAL A 66 7.59 5.45 11.17
N GLY A 67 6.41 5.93 10.84
CA GLY A 67 5.22 5.10 10.70
C GLY A 67 5.27 4.20 9.47
N LEU A 68 6.00 4.60 8.41
CA LEU A 68 6.26 3.70 7.30
C LEU A 68 7.08 2.46 7.73
N ASN A 69 7.92 2.59 8.76
CA ASN A 69 8.66 1.44 9.29
C ASN A 69 7.73 0.41 9.94
N ASP A 70 6.69 0.87 10.67
CA ASP A 70 5.66 -0.02 11.23
C ASP A 70 4.81 -0.66 10.12
N ALA A 71 4.47 0.09 9.09
CA ALA A 71 3.73 -0.38 7.93
C ALA A 71 4.62 -1.03 6.85
N ALA A 72 5.91 -1.28 7.09
CA ALA A 72 6.85 -1.73 6.06
C ALA A 72 6.42 -3.03 5.39
N ASP A 73 5.99 -4.03 6.15
CA ASP A 73 5.60 -5.32 5.59
C ASP A 73 4.38 -5.21 4.65
N PRO A 74 3.22 -4.66 5.04
CA PRO A 74 2.11 -4.46 4.10
C PRO A 74 2.47 -3.50 2.94
N PHE A 75 3.30 -2.47 3.18
CA PHE A 75 3.76 -1.56 2.14
C PHE A 75 4.59 -2.28 1.08
N LEU A 76 5.64 -3.01 1.48
CA LEU A 76 6.52 -3.72 0.56
C LEU A 76 5.74 -4.77 -0.24
N ASN A 77 4.92 -5.58 0.41
CA ASN A 77 4.13 -6.61 -0.26
C ASN A 77 3.13 -6.01 -1.26
N SER A 78 2.48 -4.90 -0.92
CA SER A 78 1.50 -4.26 -1.82
C SER A 78 2.10 -3.79 -3.15
N MET A 79 3.40 -3.50 -3.20
CA MET A 79 4.08 -3.11 -4.44
C MET A 79 4.21 -4.27 -5.45
N TYR A 80 4.09 -5.51 -4.97
CA TYR A 80 4.06 -6.71 -5.81
C TYR A 80 2.63 -7.13 -6.18
N LEU A 81 1.63 -6.57 -5.50
CA LEU A 81 0.23 -6.90 -5.72
C LEU A 81 -0.45 -5.91 -6.67
N ARG A 82 -1.62 -6.28 -7.14
CA ARG A 82 -2.51 -5.41 -7.90
C ARG A 82 -3.41 -4.63 -6.94
N THR A 83 -3.74 -3.39 -7.31
CA THR A 83 -4.85 -2.64 -6.72
C THR A 83 -6.05 -2.65 -7.67
N ASN A 84 -7.27 -2.68 -7.15
CA ASN A 84 -8.50 -2.55 -7.94
C ASN A 84 -8.90 -1.07 -8.05
N GLY A 85 -9.20 -0.43 -6.93
CA GLY A 85 -9.33 1.03 -6.83
C GLY A 85 -7.98 1.73 -6.70
N GLY A 86 -7.97 3.05 -6.84
CA GLY A 86 -6.75 3.85 -6.69
C GLY A 86 -6.28 3.89 -5.24
N PHE A 87 -5.02 3.58 -4.99
CA PHE A 87 -4.43 3.57 -3.67
C PHE A 87 -3.24 4.54 -3.56
N VAL A 88 -3.33 5.47 -2.62
CA VAL A 88 -2.33 6.53 -2.41
C VAL A 88 -1.74 6.41 -1.01
N VAL A 89 -0.41 6.41 -0.93
CA VAL A 89 0.35 6.39 0.32
C VAL A 89 1.03 7.75 0.51
N VAL A 90 0.63 8.51 1.52
CA VAL A 90 1.24 9.81 1.82
C VAL A 90 2.21 9.67 2.96
N VAL A 91 3.49 9.92 2.69
CA VAL A 91 4.57 9.84 3.69
C VAL A 91 5.09 11.23 3.99
N PHE A 92 4.92 11.65 5.23
CA PHE A 92 5.49 12.90 5.74
C PHE A 92 6.92 12.66 6.20
N ASP A 93 7.87 13.06 5.36
CA ASP A 93 9.30 12.93 5.63
C ASP A 93 9.82 14.14 6.41
N ASP A 94 9.91 13.97 7.71
CA ASP A 94 10.49 14.97 8.61
C ASP A 94 12.04 14.92 8.58
N VAL A 95 12.59 15.28 7.44
CA VAL A 95 14.03 15.24 7.18
C VAL A 95 14.83 16.25 8.00
N GLU A 96 14.17 17.21 8.61
CA GLU A 96 14.74 18.19 9.54
C GLU A 96 14.63 17.74 11.00
N ALA A 97 13.91 16.64 11.27
CA ALA A 97 13.59 16.11 12.60
C ALA A 97 12.92 17.15 13.53
N CYS A 98 12.02 17.99 12.97
CA CYS A 98 11.29 19.00 13.73
C CYS A 98 10.24 18.39 14.65
N GLY A 99 9.62 17.27 14.27
CA GLY A 99 8.60 16.54 15.03
C GLY A 99 8.94 15.04 15.17
N SER A 100 10.18 14.65 14.91
CA SER A 100 10.66 13.28 15.01
C SER A 100 11.96 13.21 15.80
N GLN A 101 12.18 12.13 16.51
CA GLN A 101 13.40 11.90 17.30
C GLN A 101 14.56 11.42 16.42
N ILE A 102 14.27 10.90 15.23
CA ILE A 102 15.25 10.35 14.31
C ILE A 102 15.01 10.94 12.91
N ARG A 103 16.10 11.42 12.30
CA ARG A 103 16.12 11.84 10.91
C ARG A 103 16.14 10.60 10.01
N GLN A 104 15.12 10.42 9.18
CA GLN A 104 15.03 9.35 8.21
C GLN A 104 14.64 9.89 6.83
N ASP A 105 14.95 9.13 5.79
CA ASP A 105 14.59 9.42 4.41
C ASP A 105 13.84 8.22 3.83
N SER A 106 12.53 8.36 3.65
CA SER A 106 11.68 7.26 3.19
C SER A 106 11.96 6.83 1.75
N ARG A 107 12.70 7.63 0.96
CA ARG A 107 13.05 7.27 -0.44
C ARG A 107 13.86 5.99 -0.56
N HIS A 108 14.56 5.58 0.50
CA HIS A 108 15.28 4.29 0.51
C HIS A 108 14.35 3.08 0.37
N TYR A 109 13.07 3.21 0.75
CA TYR A 109 12.06 2.18 0.48
C TYR A 109 11.80 1.97 -1.02
N PHE A 110 12.06 2.97 -1.88
CA PHE A 110 11.95 2.82 -3.33
C PHE A 110 12.89 1.75 -3.88
N ASP A 111 14.05 1.56 -3.29
CA ASP A 111 15.00 0.53 -3.72
C ASP A 111 14.54 -0.90 -3.36
N LEU A 112 13.80 -1.03 -2.26
CA LEU A 112 13.25 -2.31 -1.81
C LEU A 112 11.96 -2.66 -2.54
N ALA A 113 11.12 -1.67 -2.81
CA ALA A 113 9.80 -1.84 -3.41
C ALA A 113 9.56 -0.73 -4.45
N PRO A 114 10.10 -0.88 -5.66
CA PRO A 114 9.98 0.14 -6.69
C PRO A 114 8.54 0.28 -7.17
N GLY A 115 8.06 1.52 -7.19
CA GLY A 115 6.72 1.91 -7.61
C GLY A 115 6.74 3.26 -8.30
N LEU A 116 5.66 4.03 -8.18
CA LEU A 116 5.61 5.43 -8.60
C LEU A 116 5.59 6.32 -7.35
N TRP A 117 6.67 7.06 -7.15
CA TRP A 117 6.79 8.04 -6.09
C TRP A 117 6.75 9.44 -6.68
N LEU A 118 6.01 10.33 -6.07
CA LEU A 118 5.90 11.74 -6.43
C LEU A 118 6.36 12.58 -5.25
N GLU A 119 7.27 13.51 -5.52
CA GLU A 119 7.80 14.46 -4.55
C GLU A 119 7.47 15.89 -5.03
N PRO A 120 6.34 16.47 -4.59
CA PRO A 120 5.88 17.76 -5.09
C PRO A 120 6.86 18.90 -4.79
N MET A 121 6.95 19.86 -5.70
CA MET A 121 7.91 20.97 -5.65
C MET A 121 7.32 22.23 -5.01
N SER A 122 5.99 22.37 -4.98
CA SER A 122 5.26 23.53 -4.43
C SER A 122 3.85 23.12 -4.04
N ALA A 123 3.09 24.00 -3.36
CA ALA A 123 1.71 23.71 -2.96
C ALA A 123 0.79 23.47 -4.17
N ALA A 124 0.90 24.26 -5.24
CA ALA A 124 0.13 24.05 -6.47
C ALA A 124 0.51 22.72 -7.15
N HIS A 125 1.78 22.33 -7.10
CA HIS A 125 2.22 21.03 -7.62
C HIS A 125 1.72 19.88 -6.73
N ALA A 126 1.68 20.07 -5.40
CA ALA A 126 1.13 19.08 -4.46
C ALA A 126 -0.35 18.77 -4.76
N TYR A 127 -1.16 19.79 -5.04
CA TYR A 127 -2.53 19.59 -5.50
C TYR A 127 -2.61 18.72 -6.77
N ARG A 128 -1.81 19.05 -7.79
CA ARG A 128 -1.82 18.30 -9.06
C ARG A 128 -1.37 16.84 -8.87
N CYS A 129 -0.32 16.62 -8.09
CA CYS A 129 0.18 15.28 -7.78
C CYS A 129 -0.87 14.48 -7.01
N ALA A 130 -1.42 15.03 -5.94
CA ALA A 130 -2.44 14.38 -5.12
C ALA A 130 -3.69 14.02 -5.93
N ARG A 131 -4.17 14.96 -6.78
CA ARG A 131 -5.33 14.74 -7.65
C ARG A 131 -5.10 13.65 -8.69
N ALA A 132 -3.88 13.55 -9.23
CA ALA A 132 -3.55 12.55 -10.25
C ALA A 132 -3.29 11.14 -9.66
N SER A 133 -2.83 11.06 -8.41
CA SER A 133 -2.33 9.83 -7.78
C SER A 133 -3.32 8.65 -7.80
N PRO A 134 -4.63 8.81 -7.48
CA PRO A 134 -5.55 7.68 -7.52
C PRO A 134 -5.68 7.08 -8.93
N ARG A 135 -5.78 7.94 -9.95
CA ARG A 135 -5.85 7.48 -11.35
C ARG A 135 -4.54 6.84 -11.84
N LEU A 136 -3.40 7.35 -11.40
CA LEU A 136 -2.11 6.75 -11.71
C LEU A 136 -1.97 5.38 -11.06
N SER A 137 -2.44 5.24 -9.81
CA SER A 137 -2.50 3.93 -9.14
C SER A 137 -3.37 2.94 -9.91
N GLU A 138 -4.55 3.35 -10.36
CA GLU A 138 -5.45 2.53 -11.18
C GLU A 138 -4.83 2.18 -12.55
N GLN A 139 -4.08 3.10 -13.16
CA GLN A 139 -3.42 2.90 -14.45
C GLN A 139 -2.29 1.88 -14.39
N PHE A 140 -1.51 1.92 -13.32
CA PHE A 140 -0.33 1.07 -13.14
C PHE A 140 -0.58 -0.11 -12.21
N HIS A 141 -1.77 -0.20 -11.60
CA HIS A 141 -2.15 -1.24 -10.64
C HIS A 141 -1.14 -1.41 -9.49
N VAL A 142 -0.66 -0.28 -8.95
CA VAL A 142 0.31 -0.23 -7.86
C VAL A 142 0.01 0.99 -6.98
N PRO A 143 0.32 0.95 -5.67
CA PRO A 143 0.23 2.15 -4.84
C PRO A 143 1.07 3.29 -5.40
N VAL A 144 0.55 4.52 -5.34
CA VAL A 144 1.32 5.73 -5.64
C VAL A 144 1.73 6.39 -4.34
N VAL A 145 3.02 6.65 -4.17
CA VAL A 145 3.55 7.29 -2.96
C VAL A 145 3.70 8.79 -3.19
N LEU A 146 3.16 9.59 -2.29
CA LEU A 146 3.38 11.03 -2.19
C LEU A 146 4.34 11.31 -1.05
N ARG A 147 5.55 11.73 -1.35
CA ARG A 147 6.53 12.17 -0.34
C ARG A 147 6.35 13.65 -0.06
N VAL A 148 6.12 13.98 1.21
CA VAL A 148 5.85 15.35 1.68
C VAL A 148 6.93 15.74 2.68
N THR A 149 7.71 16.77 2.36
CA THR A 149 8.82 17.25 3.21
C THR A 149 8.43 18.50 4.00
N ASN A 150 9.21 18.84 5.04
CA ASN A 150 9.06 20.07 5.82
C ASN A 150 9.04 21.33 4.93
N ALA A 151 9.90 21.39 3.92
CA ALA A 151 9.97 22.54 3.01
C ALA A 151 8.69 22.67 2.18
N LEU A 152 8.11 21.56 1.72
CA LEU A 152 6.83 21.57 1.02
C LEU A 152 5.71 22.09 1.93
N ILE A 153 5.63 21.61 3.17
CA ILE A 153 4.58 22.01 4.12
C ILE A 153 4.58 23.53 4.38
N ARG A 154 5.77 24.15 4.41
CA ARG A 154 5.90 25.60 4.57
C ARG A 154 5.50 26.41 3.33
N SER A 155 5.27 25.74 2.18
CA SER A 155 4.94 26.44 0.94
C SER A 155 3.46 26.80 0.84
N THR A 156 3.20 27.91 0.13
CA THR A 156 1.86 28.38 -0.22
C THR A 156 1.81 28.77 -1.68
N ASP A 157 0.67 28.54 -2.34
CA ASP A 157 0.47 28.90 -3.75
C ASP A 157 -0.99 29.27 -4.04
N VAL A 158 -1.20 29.87 -5.20
CA VAL A 158 -2.52 29.98 -5.81
C VAL A 158 -2.85 28.63 -6.46
N VAL A 159 -3.92 27.99 -6.03
CA VAL A 159 -4.36 26.68 -6.53
C VAL A 159 -5.74 26.84 -7.18
N VAL A 160 -5.81 26.48 -8.46
CA VAL A 160 -7.08 26.32 -9.17
C VAL A 160 -7.54 24.87 -9.00
N ARG A 161 -8.69 24.69 -8.36
CA ARG A 161 -9.25 23.37 -8.12
C ARG A 161 -10.04 22.87 -9.34
N HIS A 162 -9.98 21.57 -9.55
CA HIS A 162 -10.72 20.86 -10.60
C HIS A 162 -11.36 19.61 -9.99
N PRO A 163 -12.52 19.74 -9.33
CA PRO A 163 -13.20 18.61 -8.71
C PRO A 163 -13.43 17.48 -9.73
N GLY A 164 -13.11 16.28 -9.33
CA GLY A 164 -13.40 15.05 -10.07
C GLY A 164 -14.50 14.27 -9.37
N SER A 165 -15.06 13.30 -10.07
CA SER A 165 -16.02 12.36 -9.48
C SER A 165 -15.30 11.17 -8.87
N PRO A 166 -15.82 10.61 -7.78
CA PRO A 166 -15.42 9.28 -7.32
C PRO A 166 -15.55 8.27 -8.47
N ALA A 167 -14.68 7.31 -8.50
CA ALA A 167 -14.80 6.19 -9.43
C ALA A 167 -15.00 4.93 -8.58
N ASP A 168 -16.21 4.46 -8.55
CA ASP A 168 -16.53 3.18 -7.92
C ASP A 168 -16.29 2.08 -8.93
N ARG A 169 -15.50 1.10 -8.53
CA ARG A 169 -15.27 -0.11 -9.30
C ARG A 169 -15.89 -1.28 -8.56
N GLU A 170 -16.51 -2.16 -9.30
CA GLU A 170 -16.93 -3.43 -8.74
C GLU A 170 -15.70 -4.29 -8.42
N PHE A 171 -15.81 -5.09 -7.37
CA PHE A 171 -14.79 -6.06 -7.03
C PHE A 171 -14.82 -7.20 -8.05
N GLU A 172 -13.72 -7.37 -8.76
CA GLU A 172 -13.48 -8.51 -9.64
C GLU A 172 -12.34 -9.37 -9.06
N ARG A 173 -12.57 -10.70 -9.01
CA ARG A 173 -11.52 -11.61 -8.54
C ARG A 173 -10.32 -11.60 -9.45
N ASN A 174 -9.14 -11.43 -8.86
CA ASN A 174 -7.89 -11.46 -9.58
C ASN A 174 -6.80 -12.12 -8.73
N PRO A 175 -6.09 -13.12 -9.24
CA PRO A 175 -5.00 -13.79 -8.50
C PRO A 175 -3.88 -12.83 -8.10
N GLU A 176 -3.72 -11.70 -8.79
CA GLU A 176 -2.72 -10.68 -8.47
C GLU A 176 -2.99 -9.91 -7.15
N PHE A 177 -4.10 -10.18 -6.47
CA PHE A 177 -4.38 -9.63 -5.14
C PHE A 177 -3.77 -10.43 -3.98
N ALA A 178 -3.07 -11.52 -4.27
CA ALA A 178 -2.54 -12.39 -3.23
C ALA A 178 -1.05 -12.66 -3.40
N VAL A 179 -0.25 -12.44 -2.36
CA VAL A 179 1.20 -12.74 -2.34
C VAL A 179 1.49 -14.24 -2.44
N ALA A 180 0.59 -15.08 -2.01
CA ALA A 180 0.77 -16.54 -1.91
C ALA A 180 -0.09 -17.32 -2.91
N HIS A 181 -0.42 -16.74 -4.05
CA HIS A 181 -1.06 -17.48 -5.12
C HIS A 181 -0.07 -18.48 -5.75
N PRO A 182 -0.53 -19.59 -6.42
CA PRO A 182 0.31 -20.48 -7.21
C PRO A 182 1.05 -19.80 -8.38
N TRP A 183 1.20 -18.52 -8.34
CA TRP A 183 2.19 -17.78 -9.10
C TRP A 183 3.56 -18.26 -8.67
N ASN A 184 4.31 -18.71 -9.63
CA ASN A 184 5.72 -18.85 -9.35
C ASN A 184 6.33 -17.44 -9.17
N VAL A 185 7.41 -17.37 -8.42
CA VAL A 185 8.14 -16.10 -8.19
C VAL A 185 8.50 -15.41 -9.52
N ALA A 186 8.78 -16.18 -10.57
CA ALA A 186 9.10 -15.67 -11.90
C ALA A 186 7.92 -14.88 -12.52
N SER A 187 6.67 -15.33 -12.37
CA SER A 187 5.50 -14.59 -12.86
C SER A 187 5.30 -13.27 -12.13
N GLN A 188 5.48 -13.25 -10.81
CA GLN A 188 5.43 -12.01 -10.03
C GLN A 188 6.52 -11.03 -10.46
N VAL A 189 7.76 -11.50 -10.63
CA VAL A 189 8.88 -10.67 -11.09
C VAL A 189 8.59 -10.10 -12.48
N ALA A 190 8.03 -10.90 -13.41
CA ALA A 190 7.66 -10.42 -14.75
C ALA A 190 6.62 -9.31 -14.69
N VAL A 191 5.53 -9.48 -13.92
CA VAL A 191 4.49 -8.46 -13.75
C VAL A 191 5.05 -7.16 -13.16
N VAL A 192 5.88 -7.26 -12.13
CA VAL A 192 6.53 -6.08 -11.52
C VAL A 192 7.46 -5.40 -12.53
N THR A 193 8.24 -6.16 -13.29
CA THR A 193 9.15 -5.64 -14.30
C THR A 193 8.40 -4.88 -15.41
N ASP A 194 7.33 -5.45 -15.95
CA ASP A 194 6.51 -4.81 -16.99
C ASP A 194 5.86 -3.52 -16.46
N ARG A 195 5.38 -3.54 -15.21
CA ARG A 195 4.82 -2.39 -14.53
C ARG A 195 5.86 -1.26 -14.36
N GLN A 196 7.08 -1.61 -13.94
CA GLN A 196 8.18 -0.66 -13.82
C GLN A 196 8.59 -0.04 -15.17
N LEU A 197 8.60 -0.84 -16.23
CA LEU A 197 8.85 -0.36 -17.60
C LEU A 197 7.76 0.61 -18.07
N ALA A 198 6.49 0.31 -17.77
CA ALA A 198 5.36 1.19 -18.10
C ALA A 198 5.45 2.53 -17.34
N ILE A 199 5.75 2.51 -16.04
CA ILE A 199 5.96 3.70 -15.21
C ILE A 199 7.15 4.52 -15.74
N SER A 200 8.27 3.89 -16.02
CA SER A 200 9.45 4.58 -16.57
C SER A 200 9.15 5.26 -17.91
N ARG A 201 8.44 4.59 -18.82
CA ARG A 201 8.00 5.18 -20.10
C ARG A 201 7.04 6.35 -19.90
N PHE A 202 6.16 6.28 -18.92
CA PHE A 202 5.23 7.36 -18.59
C PHE A 202 5.99 8.59 -18.07
N VAL A 203 6.93 8.40 -17.14
CA VAL A 203 7.76 9.46 -16.58
C VAL A 203 8.61 10.12 -17.67
N GLU A 204 9.27 9.32 -18.52
CA GLU A 204 10.07 9.85 -19.64
C GLU A 204 9.26 10.74 -20.61
N ARG A 205 8.02 10.35 -20.91
CA ARG A 205 7.14 11.15 -21.81
C ARG A 205 6.69 12.47 -21.17
N ARG A 206 6.60 12.52 -19.85
CA ARG A 206 6.15 13.69 -19.12
C ARG A 206 7.27 14.61 -18.66
N PHE A 207 8.50 14.13 -18.71
CA PHE A 207 9.67 14.95 -18.36
C PHE A 207 9.88 16.05 -19.41
N ARG A 208 9.85 17.28 -18.95
CA ARG A 208 10.15 18.48 -19.74
C ARG A 208 11.10 19.32 -18.95
N PRO A 209 12.44 19.25 -19.19
CA PRO A 209 13.36 20.23 -18.63
C PRO A 209 13.01 21.60 -19.22
N ASP A 210 13.05 22.65 -18.41
CA ASP A 210 12.55 23.99 -18.76
C ASP A 210 13.20 24.58 -20.01
N GLN A 211 14.40 24.12 -20.39
CA GLN A 211 15.16 24.64 -21.52
C GLN A 211 15.66 23.59 -22.52
N GLY A 212 15.21 22.36 -22.46
CA GLY A 212 15.61 21.29 -23.39
C GLY A 212 17.10 20.87 -23.34
N ARG A 213 18.01 21.77 -23.04
CA ARG A 213 19.47 21.58 -22.91
C ARG A 213 20.00 22.41 -21.76
N CYS A 214 20.99 21.88 -21.04
CA CYS A 214 21.74 22.64 -20.04
C CYS A 214 22.87 23.41 -20.73
N ASN A 215 22.77 24.73 -20.79
CA ASN A 215 23.83 25.57 -21.33
C ASN A 215 24.63 26.19 -20.18
N GLY A 216 25.77 25.64 -19.84
CA GLY A 216 26.63 26.10 -18.72
C GLY A 216 26.36 25.33 -17.42
N PRO A 217 26.48 26.00 -16.25
CA PRO A 217 26.21 25.36 -14.96
C PRO A 217 24.75 24.92 -14.83
N GLY A 218 24.52 23.66 -14.45
CA GLY A 218 23.18 23.09 -14.23
C GLY A 218 22.83 22.96 -12.76
N LEU A 219 21.54 23.11 -12.43
CA LEU A 219 20.97 22.88 -11.12
C LEU A 219 19.80 21.92 -11.22
N ILE A 220 19.92 20.77 -10.57
CA ILE A 220 18.84 19.80 -10.43
C ILE A 220 18.19 20.04 -9.07
N GLN A 221 16.94 20.43 -9.08
CA GLN A 221 16.11 20.56 -7.89
C GLN A 221 15.24 19.31 -7.73
N VAL A 222 15.33 18.65 -6.58
CA VAL A 222 14.51 17.47 -6.25
C VAL A 222 13.41 17.89 -5.26
N GLY A 223 12.16 17.68 -5.66
CA GLY A 223 11.01 18.05 -4.83
C GLY A 223 11.03 19.54 -4.45
N ALA A 224 10.66 19.85 -3.21
CA ALA A 224 10.59 21.21 -2.69
C ALA A 224 11.94 21.76 -2.16
N ALA A 225 13.06 21.20 -2.56
CA ALA A 225 14.38 21.75 -2.20
C ALA A 225 14.50 23.19 -2.73
N GLY A 226 14.83 24.13 -1.84
CA GLY A 226 14.83 25.57 -2.18
C GLY A 226 15.93 25.95 -3.17
N CYS A 227 15.60 26.87 -4.07
CA CYS A 227 16.55 27.57 -4.94
C CYS A 227 16.32 29.07 -4.81
N SER A 228 17.39 29.87 -4.73
CA SER A 228 17.24 31.32 -4.72
C SER A 228 16.93 31.87 -6.12
N PRO A 229 16.23 33.03 -6.24
CA PRO A 229 15.98 33.65 -7.53
C PRO A 229 17.27 33.91 -8.35
N ASP A 230 18.35 34.28 -7.67
CA ASP A 230 19.66 34.52 -8.31
C ASP A 230 20.26 33.26 -8.92
N GLU A 231 20.07 32.12 -8.30
CA GLU A 231 20.54 30.83 -8.83
C GLU A 231 19.71 30.39 -10.02
N VAL A 232 18.40 30.59 -9.97
CA VAL A 232 17.50 30.32 -11.10
C VAL A 232 17.86 31.15 -12.31
N SER A 233 18.33 32.41 -12.12
CA SER A 233 18.74 33.30 -13.23
C SER A 233 20.09 32.95 -13.84
N ARG A 234 20.99 32.31 -13.07
CA ARG A 234 22.40 32.03 -13.47
C ARG A 234 22.66 30.60 -13.92
N LYS A 235 21.77 29.66 -13.61
CA LYS A 235 21.91 28.23 -13.88
C LYS A 235 20.76 27.69 -14.71
N SER A 236 21.05 26.74 -15.58
CA SER A 236 19.98 25.97 -16.24
C SER A 236 19.30 25.05 -15.22
N MET A 237 17.99 25.18 -15.09
CA MET A 237 17.20 24.45 -14.10
C MET A 237 16.62 23.15 -14.63
N CYS A 238 16.56 22.13 -13.77
CA CYS A 238 15.87 20.88 -14.02
C CYS A 238 15.17 20.42 -12.76
N GLY A 239 13.85 20.38 -12.76
CA GLY A 239 13.05 19.87 -11.66
C GLY A 239 12.85 18.36 -11.74
N LEU A 240 13.18 17.63 -10.69
CA LEU A 240 12.88 16.21 -10.53
C LEU A 240 11.88 16.03 -9.39
N TRP A 241 10.79 15.35 -9.66
CA TRP A 241 9.69 15.17 -8.72
C TRP A 241 9.08 13.76 -8.78
N THR A 242 9.77 12.81 -9.45
CA THR A 242 9.34 11.41 -9.57
C THR A 242 10.47 10.44 -9.27
N LEU A 243 10.10 9.29 -8.72
CA LEU A 243 10.88 8.05 -8.77
C LEU A 243 10.00 6.99 -9.43
N PRO A 244 10.50 6.29 -10.46
CA PRO A 244 11.82 6.48 -11.09
C PRO A 244 11.95 7.88 -11.70
N PHE A 245 13.16 8.38 -11.82
CA PHE A 245 13.38 9.63 -12.55
C PHE A 245 13.56 9.40 -14.06
N PRO A 246 13.35 10.42 -14.93
CA PRO A 246 13.42 10.30 -16.38
C PRO A 246 14.87 10.20 -16.86
N GLU A 247 15.43 9.00 -16.90
CA GLU A 247 16.86 8.78 -17.17
C GLU A 247 17.31 9.28 -18.54
N LYS A 248 16.53 9.00 -19.59
CA LYS A 248 16.91 9.39 -20.96
C LYS A 248 16.86 10.90 -21.16
N GLY A 249 15.81 11.51 -20.62
CA GLY A 249 15.64 12.96 -20.67
C GLY A 249 16.74 13.66 -19.87
N LEU A 250 17.00 13.18 -18.65
CA LEU A 250 18.05 13.72 -17.79
C LEU A 250 19.45 13.54 -18.38
N ARG A 251 19.76 12.36 -18.92
CA ARG A 251 21.03 12.08 -19.60
C ARG A 251 21.26 13.02 -20.78
N ARG A 252 20.21 13.32 -21.56
CA ARG A 252 20.29 14.28 -22.68
C ARG A 252 20.59 15.68 -22.18
N TRP A 253 19.91 16.10 -21.10
CA TRP A 253 20.10 17.42 -20.49
C TRP A 253 21.50 17.57 -19.89
N LEU A 254 22.03 16.54 -19.23
CA LEU A 254 23.36 16.53 -18.61
C LEU A 254 24.52 16.54 -19.61
N ARG A 255 24.30 16.10 -20.87
CA ARG A 255 25.40 16.06 -21.86
C ARG A 255 25.98 17.43 -22.21
N THR A 256 25.23 18.47 -22.01
CA THR A 256 25.60 19.85 -22.34
C THR A 256 25.89 20.70 -21.11
N ALA A 257 25.84 20.09 -19.91
CA ALA A 257 26.15 20.76 -18.66
C ALA A 257 27.67 20.86 -18.45
N ALA A 258 28.17 22.06 -18.15
CA ALA A 258 29.58 22.27 -17.75
C ALA A 258 29.84 21.75 -16.34
N SER A 259 28.90 21.91 -15.44
CA SER A 259 28.90 21.38 -14.08
C SER A 259 27.44 21.15 -13.65
N VAL A 260 27.23 20.30 -12.65
CA VAL A 260 25.88 20.02 -12.14
C VAL A 260 25.90 20.01 -10.62
N GLU A 261 24.99 20.80 -10.04
CA GLU A 261 24.64 20.76 -8.63
C GLU A 261 23.30 20.04 -8.48
N VAL A 262 23.18 19.15 -7.48
CA VAL A 262 21.92 18.49 -7.12
C VAL A 262 21.50 18.99 -5.75
N ARG A 263 20.30 19.53 -5.65
CA ARG A 263 19.67 19.93 -4.38
C ARG A 263 18.51 19.02 -4.08
N GLU A 264 18.59 18.36 -2.95
CA GLU A 264 17.57 17.47 -2.44
C GLU A 264 17.46 17.56 -0.91
N LEU A 265 16.29 17.23 -0.39
CA LEU A 265 16.04 17.20 1.05
C LEU A 265 16.13 15.77 1.56
N GLY A 266 16.91 15.57 2.62
CA GLY A 266 17.21 14.26 3.20
C GLY A 266 18.64 13.82 2.92
N THR A 267 18.81 12.55 2.58
CA THR A 267 20.09 11.98 2.16
C THR A 267 20.36 12.27 0.67
N PRO A 268 21.62 12.17 0.19
CA PRO A 268 21.93 12.39 -1.25
C PRO A 268 21.44 11.20 -2.12
N PHE A 269 20.17 10.84 -2.03
CA PHE A 269 19.57 9.67 -2.66
C PHE A 269 19.50 9.78 -4.20
N VAL A 270 18.93 10.87 -4.71
CA VAL A 270 18.80 11.09 -6.16
C VAL A 270 20.14 11.45 -6.76
N GLY A 271 20.93 12.28 -6.07
CA GLY A 271 22.28 12.67 -6.52
C GLY A 271 23.21 11.46 -6.67
N GLU A 272 23.20 10.53 -5.74
CA GLU A 272 23.98 9.29 -5.82
C GLU A 272 23.52 8.40 -6.98
N LYS A 273 22.22 8.24 -7.18
CA LYS A 273 21.68 7.47 -8.32
C LYS A 273 22.05 8.10 -9.67
N ILE A 274 22.01 9.42 -9.78
CA ILE A 274 22.46 10.14 -10.98
C ILE A 274 23.95 9.88 -11.20
N ARG A 275 24.77 10.02 -10.16
CA ARG A 275 26.21 9.77 -10.23
C ARG A 275 26.54 8.35 -10.67
N ALA A 276 25.91 7.35 -10.05
CA ALA A 276 26.12 5.94 -10.37
C ALA A 276 25.74 5.60 -11.83
N ARG A 277 24.65 6.17 -12.34
CA ARG A 277 24.16 5.89 -13.71
C ARG A 277 24.86 6.69 -14.81
N LEU A 278 25.56 7.75 -14.44
CA LEU A 278 26.42 8.53 -15.36
C LEU A 278 27.83 7.94 -15.48
N CYS A 279 28.22 7.06 -14.58
CA CYS A 279 29.49 6.34 -14.67
C CYS A 279 29.51 5.50 -15.97
N ARG A 280 30.52 5.70 -16.82
CA ARG A 280 30.61 5.10 -18.17
C ARG A 280 31.03 3.62 -18.19
N ALA A 281 31.27 3.02 -17.03
CA ALA A 281 31.63 1.60 -16.95
C ALA A 281 30.42 0.74 -17.34
N LYS A 282 30.55 -0.04 -18.41
CA LYS A 282 29.60 -1.12 -18.72
C LYS A 282 29.85 -2.26 -17.76
N MET A 283 29.07 -2.34 -16.68
CA MET A 283 29.00 -3.53 -15.84
C MET A 283 27.95 -4.47 -16.42
N GLN A 284 28.32 -5.72 -16.62
CA GLN A 284 27.37 -6.79 -16.86
C GLN A 284 27.05 -7.40 -15.51
N TYR A 285 25.80 -7.34 -15.13
CA TYR A 285 25.26 -8.06 -13.96
C TYR A 285 24.58 -9.33 -14.46
N ARG A 286 24.93 -10.45 -13.87
CA ARG A 286 24.26 -11.73 -14.08
C ARG A 286 23.64 -12.15 -12.75
N ASP A 287 22.34 -12.25 -12.71
CA ASP A 287 21.64 -12.88 -11.59
C ASP A 287 21.84 -14.39 -11.70
N GLU A 288 22.53 -14.98 -10.74
CA GLU A 288 22.75 -16.43 -10.66
C GLU A 288 21.70 -17.12 -9.78
N SER A 289 20.80 -16.37 -9.14
CA SER A 289 19.69 -16.95 -8.40
C SER A 289 18.67 -17.55 -9.37
N ALA A 290 18.57 -18.87 -9.39
CA ALA A 290 17.44 -19.53 -10.03
C ALA A 290 16.21 -19.38 -9.13
N ALA A 291 15.14 -18.74 -9.63
CA ALA A 291 13.86 -18.80 -8.94
C ALA A 291 13.45 -20.28 -8.81
N ALA A 292 13.32 -20.75 -7.58
CA ALA A 292 12.83 -22.09 -7.34
C ALA A 292 11.38 -22.16 -7.82
N ASP A 293 11.08 -23.14 -8.69
CA ASP A 293 9.70 -23.44 -9.06
C ASP A 293 9.03 -24.17 -7.90
N HIS A 294 8.28 -23.41 -7.11
CA HIS A 294 7.50 -23.95 -6.01
C HIS A 294 6.10 -24.45 -6.42
N SER A 295 5.73 -24.34 -7.70
CA SER A 295 4.39 -24.70 -8.18
C SER A 295 4.02 -26.16 -7.90
N ALA A 296 4.99 -27.08 -7.91
CA ALA A 296 4.78 -28.49 -7.61
C ALA A 296 4.53 -28.80 -6.12
N ASN A 297 4.91 -27.91 -5.22
CA ASN A 297 4.82 -28.10 -3.77
C ASN A 297 3.55 -27.52 -3.14
N TYR A 298 2.82 -26.70 -3.89
CA TYR A 298 1.61 -26.03 -3.43
C TYR A 298 0.38 -26.84 -3.80
N ARG A 299 0.01 -27.78 -2.91
CA ARG A 299 -1.29 -28.46 -3.01
C ARG A 299 -2.30 -27.74 -2.13
N VAL A 300 -3.46 -27.41 -2.71
CA VAL A 300 -4.62 -27.01 -1.93
C VAL A 300 -4.94 -28.13 -0.95
N SER A 301 -4.94 -27.83 0.33
CA SER A 301 -5.31 -28.82 1.34
C SER A 301 -6.82 -29.04 1.27
N ALA A 302 -7.26 -30.28 1.08
CA ALA A 302 -8.66 -30.66 1.17
C ALA A 302 -9.20 -30.58 2.61
N GLU A 303 -8.33 -30.36 3.59
CA GLU A 303 -8.66 -30.32 5.01
C GLU A 303 -9.84 -29.37 5.33
N PHE A 304 -9.88 -28.19 4.68
CA PHE A 304 -10.88 -27.17 4.91
C PHE A 304 -11.96 -27.11 3.81
N ASP A 305 -12.07 -28.11 2.92
CA ASP A 305 -13.02 -28.07 1.80
C ASP A 305 -14.48 -27.92 2.22
N ALA A 306 -14.91 -28.52 3.33
CA ALA A 306 -16.24 -28.36 3.88
C ALA A 306 -16.54 -26.90 4.27
N LEU A 307 -15.62 -26.24 4.97
CA LEU A 307 -15.70 -24.83 5.35
C LEU A 307 -15.66 -23.92 4.09
N PHE A 308 -14.69 -24.14 3.22
CA PHE A 308 -14.48 -23.30 2.06
C PHE A 308 -15.59 -23.40 1.02
N SER A 309 -16.22 -24.58 0.89
CA SER A 309 -17.40 -24.75 0.04
C SER A 309 -18.57 -23.86 0.49
N VAL A 310 -18.75 -23.68 1.79
CA VAL A 310 -19.75 -22.80 2.35
C VAL A 310 -19.41 -21.33 2.09
N LEU A 311 -18.17 -20.91 2.37
CA LEU A 311 -17.74 -19.53 2.06
C LEU A 311 -17.95 -19.20 0.57
N ARG A 312 -17.62 -20.14 -0.33
CA ARG A 312 -17.83 -19.98 -1.78
C ARG A 312 -19.31 -19.85 -2.19
N SER A 313 -20.24 -20.36 -1.41
CA SER A 313 -21.66 -20.32 -1.75
C SER A 313 -22.31 -18.95 -1.58
N PHE A 314 -21.69 -18.03 -0.83
CA PHE A 314 -22.22 -16.67 -0.67
C PHE A 314 -21.97 -15.84 -1.94
N PRO A 315 -23.02 -15.22 -2.52
CA PRO A 315 -22.87 -14.36 -3.68
C PRO A 315 -22.16 -13.05 -3.31
N HIS A 316 -21.45 -12.47 -4.28
CA HIS A 316 -20.78 -11.16 -4.15
C HIS A 316 -19.85 -11.01 -2.93
N ARG A 317 -19.36 -12.13 -2.37
CA ARG A 317 -18.46 -12.10 -1.22
C ARG A 317 -17.08 -11.59 -1.58
N ILE A 318 -16.38 -11.05 -0.58
CA ILE A 318 -14.92 -10.90 -0.55
C ILE A 318 -14.38 -11.75 0.60
N VAL A 319 -13.33 -12.51 0.34
CA VAL A 319 -12.61 -13.29 1.35
C VAL A 319 -11.15 -12.87 1.37
N SER A 320 -10.74 -12.17 2.42
CA SER A 320 -9.31 -11.92 2.67
C SER A 320 -8.71 -13.07 3.46
N GLY A 321 -7.49 -13.45 3.14
CA GLY A 321 -6.77 -14.52 3.84
C GLY A 321 -5.42 -14.08 4.36
N ASP A 322 -4.95 -14.80 5.36
CA ASP A 322 -3.58 -14.69 5.85
C ASP A 322 -2.65 -15.74 5.21
N LEU A 323 -1.35 -15.57 5.40
CA LEU A 323 -0.37 -16.58 5.01
C LEU A 323 -0.52 -17.83 5.87
N GLY A 324 -0.80 -18.95 5.22
CA GLY A 324 -1.02 -20.25 5.84
C GLY A 324 -1.32 -21.32 4.79
N SER A 325 -1.52 -22.57 5.19
CA SER A 325 -1.84 -23.67 4.27
C SER A 325 -3.12 -23.40 3.45
N PHE A 326 -4.06 -22.67 4.03
CA PHE A 326 -5.32 -22.30 3.40
C PHE A 326 -5.18 -21.21 2.33
N THR A 327 -4.11 -20.43 2.31
CA THR A 327 -3.85 -19.39 1.30
C THR A 327 -3.72 -20.00 -0.10
N MET A 328 -3.34 -21.27 -0.18
CA MET A 328 -3.23 -22.01 -1.44
C MET A 328 -4.57 -22.21 -2.15
N ASP A 329 -5.69 -21.94 -1.48
CA ASP A 329 -7.03 -21.93 -2.12
C ASP A 329 -7.35 -20.61 -2.86
N THR A 330 -6.37 -19.79 -3.12
CA THR A 330 -6.47 -18.59 -3.96
C THR A 330 -6.39 -18.98 -5.45
N PRO A 331 -7.22 -18.45 -6.34
CA PRO A 331 -8.33 -17.51 -6.11
C PRO A 331 -9.69 -18.20 -5.88
N ARG A 332 -9.71 -19.48 -5.58
CA ARG A 332 -10.95 -20.25 -5.48
C ARG A 332 -11.84 -19.80 -4.32
N THR A 333 -11.27 -19.70 -3.11
CA THR A 333 -11.97 -19.20 -1.91
C THR A 333 -11.37 -17.90 -1.42
N ILE A 334 -10.04 -17.85 -1.27
CA ILE A 334 -9.32 -16.65 -0.82
C ILE A 334 -9.16 -15.71 -2.02
N ASP A 335 -9.70 -14.51 -1.92
CA ASP A 335 -9.67 -13.51 -2.99
C ASP A 335 -8.44 -12.61 -2.88
N ALA A 336 -7.93 -12.37 -1.67
CA ALA A 336 -6.79 -11.50 -1.44
C ALA A 336 -5.95 -11.94 -0.24
N CYS A 337 -4.63 -11.74 -0.34
CA CYS A 337 -3.69 -11.95 0.76
C CYS A 337 -2.57 -10.91 0.66
N LEU A 338 -2.52 -9.95 1.59
CA LEU A 338 -1.55 -8.85 1.56
C LEU A 338 -0.22 -9.25 2.20
N CYS A 339 -0.23 -9.59 3.48
CA CYS A 339 0.92 -10.05 4.23
C CYS A 339 0.46 -10.73 5.52
N TYR A 340 1.41 -11.28 6.28
CA TYR A 340 1.12 -11.99 7.53
C TYR A 340 0.44 -11.11 8.58
N GLY A 341 -0.71 -11.51 9.08
CA GLY A 341 -1.51 -10.81 10.08
C GLY A 341 -2.33 -9.63 9.56
N ALA A 342 -2.37 -9.40 8.24
CA ALA A 342 -3.10 -8.25 7.67
C ALA A 342 -4.54 -8.56 7.26
N SER A 343 -4.94 -9.82 7.18
CA SER A 343 -6.21 -10.25 6.61
C SER A 343 -7.44 -9.61 7.26
N VAL A 344 -7.44 -9.47 8.58
CA VAL A 344 -8.53 -8.81 9.32
C VAL A 344 -8.63 -7.33 8.94
N GLY A 345 -7.49 -6.62 8.89
CA GLY A 345 -7.46 -5.21 8.49
C GLY A 345 -7.93 -4.99 7.05
N VAL A 346 -7.57 -5.88 6.14
CA VAL A 346 -8.05 -5.87 4.75
C VAL A 346 -9.57 -6.07 4.69
N ALA A 347 -10.10 -7.05 5.42
CA ALA A 347 -11.54 -7.29 5.50
C ALA A 347 -12.29 -6.07 6.08
N VAL A 348 -11.77 -5.49 7.17
CA VAL A 348 -12.31 -4.25 7.75
C VAL A 348 -12.36 -3.14 6.70
N GLY A 349 -11.30 -2.96 5.93
CA GLY A 349 -11.24 -1.98 4.84
C GLY A 349 -12.30 -2.22 3.77
N CYS A 350 -12.49 -3.46 3.33
CA CYS A 350 -13.53 -3.82 2.35
C CYS A 350 -14.93 -3.50 2.87
N SER A 351 -15.20 -3.82 4.13
CA SER A 351 -16.48 -3.53 4.76
C SER A 351 -16.73 -2.02 4.87
N LEU A 352 -15.76 -1.27 5.39
CA LEU A 352 -15.86 0.20 5.55
C LEU A 352 -15.95 0.94 4.21
N ALA A 353 -15.48 0.33 3.13
CA ALA A 353 -15.66 0.83 1.77
C ALA A 353 -17.09 0.64 1.24
N GLY A 354 -17.98 0.03 2.00
CA GLY A 354 -19.37 -0.20 1.62
C GLY A 354 -19.55 -1.31 0.58
N HIS A 355 -18.72 -2.36 0.63
CA HIS A 355 -18.94 -3.54 -0.20
C HIS A 355 -20.32 -4.15 0.08
N ALA A 356 -21.10 -4.40 -0.96
CA ALA A 356 -22.51 -4.81 -0.82
C ALA A 356 -22.70 -6.28 -0.41
N GLY A 357 -21.70 -7.13 -0.66
CA GLY A 357 -21.73 -8.56 -0.29
C GLY A 357 -21.13 -8.85 1.08
N PRO A 358 -21.25 -10.08 1.57
CA PRO A 358 -20.58 -10.49 2.80
C PRO A 358 -19.05 -10.37 2.70
N VAL A 359 -18.44 -9.87 3.76
CA VAL A 359 -16.98 -9.79 3.87
C VAL A 359 -16.51 -10.82 4.89
N PHE A 360 -15.65 -11.70 4.44
CA PHE A 360 -15.01 -12.74 5.24
C PHE A 360 -13.52 -12.50 5.38
N CYS A 361 -12.99 -12.95 6.52
CA CYS A 361 -11.56 -13.08 6.73
C CYS A 361 -11.25 -14.52 7.13
N VAL A 362 -10.20 -15.11 6.59
CA VAL A 362 -9.66 -16.40 7.04
C VAL A 362 -8.26 -16.19 7.58
N THR A 363 -8.06 -16.44 8.86
CA THR A 363 -6.79 -16.24 9.56
C THR A 363 -6.46 -17.41 10.48
N GLY A 364 -5.18 -17.71 10.65
CA GLY A 364 -4.72 -18.64 11.68
C GLY A 364 -4.56 -17.94 13.03
N ASP A 365 -4.55 -18.73 14.09
CA ASP A 365 -4.34 -18.27 15.47
C ASP A 365 -3.07 -17.46 15.67
N SER A 366 -1.96 -17.88 15.09
CA SER A 366 -0.68 -17.15 15.18
C SER A 366 -0.70 -15.82 14.41
N ALA A 367 -1.33 -15.73 13.23
CA ALA A 367 -1.48 -14.51 12.48
C ALA A 367 -2.46 -13.54 13.15
N PHE A 368 -3.52 -14.06 13.75
CA PHE A 368 -4.45 -13.28 14.54
C PHE A 368 -3.78 -12.66 15.77
N LEU A 369 -2.97 -13.41 16.52
CA LEU A 369 -2.17 -12.87 17.64
C LEU A 369 -1.12 -11.86 17.19
N HIS A 370 -0.52 -12.05 16.01
CA HIS A 370 0.52 -11.17 15.50
C HIS A 370 0.02 -9.72 15.31
N SER A 371 -1.10 -9.55 14.60
CA SER A 371 -1.70 -8.21 14.35
C SER A 371 -3.21 -8.24 14.06
N GLY A 372 -3.78 -9.39 13.77
CA GLY A 372 -5.21 -9.53 13.46
C GLY A 372 -6.11 -9.09 14.61
N GLN A 373 -5.71 -9.33 15.85
CA GLN A 373 -6.49 -8.95 17.03
C GLN A 373 -6.64 -7.43 17.18
N GLN A 374 -5.61 -6.66 16.86
CA GLN A 374 -5.68 -5.19 16.85
C GLN A 374 -6.62 -4.68 15.76
N ALA A 375 -6.51 -5.25 14.56
CA ALA A 375 -7.40 -4.91 13.45
C ALA A 375 -8.86 -5.30 13.74
N PHE A 376 -9.10 -6.39 14.45
CA PHE A 376 -10.43 -6.80 14.91
C PHE A 376 -11.01 -5.76 15.89
N GLN A 377 -10.22 -5.31 16.85
CA GLN A 377 -10.62 -4.27 17.78
C GLN A 377 -10.98 -2.96 17.06
N GLU A 378 -10.18 -2.55 16.08
CA GLU A 378 -10.47 -1.38 15.25
C GLU A 378 -11.78 -1.56 14.47
N GLY A 379 -11.95 -2.70 13.80
CA GLY A 379 -13.16 -3.00 13.04
C GLY A 379 -14.42 -2.96 13.91
N THR A 380 -14.33 -3.50 15.12
CA THR A 380 -15.43 -3.43 16.11
C THR A 380 -15.75 -1.99 16.48
N HIS A 381 -14.75 -1.18 16.78
CA HIS A 381 -14.93 0.24 17.12
C HIS A 381 -15.54 1.05 15.97
N ARG A 382 -15.19 0.71 14.74
CA ARG A 382 -15.66 1.41 13.51
C ARG A 382 -16.97 0.84 12.94
N GLY A 383 -17.55 -0.18 13.55
CA GLY A 383 -18.80 -0.80 13.08
C GLY A 383 -18.65 -1.57 11.76
N ALA A 384 -17.47 -2.12 11.49
CA ALA A 384 -17.26 -2.96 10.30
C ALA A 384 -18.06 -4.25 10.38
N GLN A 385 -18.63 -4.69 9.25
CA GLN A 385 -19.41 -5.93 9.10
C GLN A 385 -18.49 -7.00 8.52
N VAL A 386 -17.89 -7.84 9.37
CA VAL A 386 -16.93 -8.87 8.94
C VAL A 386 -17.09 -10.14 9.76
N VAL A 387 -17.14 -11.28 9.10
CA VAL A 387 -17.02 -12.59 9.73
C VAL A 387 -15.56 -13.05 9.68
N VAL A 388 -14.90 -13.11 10.82
CA VAL A 388 -13.54 -13.60 10.96
C VAL A 388 -13.56 -15.10 11.22
N THR A 389 -13.13 -15.90 10.26
CA THR A 389 -12.91 -17.34 10.41
C THR A 389 -11.49 -17.55 10.99
N LEU A 390 -11.45 -17.84 12.27
CA LEU A 390 -10.23 -18.06 13.02
C LEU A 390 -9.94 -19.56 13.11
N ILE A 391 -8.93 -20.03 12.41
CA ILE A 391 -8.46 -21.43 12.44
C ILE A 391 -7.44 -21.56 13.57
N ASP A 392 -7.84 -22.25 14.63
CA ASP A 392 -7.07 -22.40 15.87
C ASP A 392 -6.57 -23.86 16.04
N ASN A 393 -5.27 -24.04 15.85
CA ASN A 393 -4.56 -25.29 16.15
C ASN A 393 -3.57 -25.13 17.31
N SER A 394 -3.57 -24.00 18.00
CA SER A 394 -2.73 -23.62 19.15
C SER A 394 -1.23 -23.67 18.88
N LYS A 395 -0.81 -23.57 17.61
CA LYS A 395 0.61 -23.64 17.20
C LYS A 395 0.86 -22.93 15.86
N ALA A 396 2.08 -22.48 15.64
CA ALA A 396 2.54 -21.97 14.36
C ALA A 396 2.85 -23.15 13.41
N ALA A 397 1.81 -23.74 12.81
CA ALA A 397 1.90 -24.99 12.05
C ALA A 397 2.82 -24.92 10.83
N SER A 398 2.78 -23.82 10.08
CA SER A 398 3.57 -23.64 8.85
C SER A 398 5.08 -23.50 9.07
N THR A 399 5.52 -23.25 10.31
CA THR A 399 6.94 -23.02 10.64
C THR A 399 7.54 -24.10 11.56
N GLY A 400 6.83 -25.21 11.77
CA GLY A 400 7.35 -26.34 12.57
C GLY A 400 6.57 -26.63 13.85
N GLY A 401 5.39 -26.03 14.04
CA GLY A 401 4.49 -26.38 15.14
C GLY A 401 4.86 -25.80 16.50
N GLN A 402 5.55 -24.66 16.53
CA GLN A 402 5.93 -23.97 17.77
C GLN A 402 4.67 -23.53 18.54
N ARG A 403 4.74 -23.58 19.87
CA ARG A 403 3.67 -23.06 20.74
C ARG A 403 3.51 -21.55 20.54
N LEU A 404 2.27 -21.09 20.55
CA LEU A 404 2.00 -19.65 20.49
C LEU A 404 2.52 -18.94 21.74
N PRO A 405 3.03 -17.69 21.60
CA PRO A 405 3.58 -16.93 22.73
C PRO A 405 2.51 -16.32 23.64
N GLY A 406 1.23 -16.42 23.26
CA GLY A 406 0.11 -15.82 23.99
C GLY A 406 -1.18 -16.63 23.80
N ARG A 407 -2.27 -16.08 24.34
CA ARG A 407 -3.63 -16.60 24.17
C ARG A 407 -4.46 -15.61 23.36
N ILE A 408 -5.34 -16.13 22.54
CA ILE A 408 -6.37 -15.34 21.87
C ILE A 408 -7.38 -14.87 22.93
N ILE A 409 -7.66 -13.58 22.94
CA ILE A 409 -8.65 -12.96 23.82
C ILE A 409 -9.70 -12.32 22.92
N PHE A 410 -10.91 -12.82 22.99
CA PHE A 410 -12.04 -12.19 22.31
C PHE A 410 -12.55 -10.99 23.12
N PRO A 411 -12.91 -9.87 22.48
CA PRO A 411 -13.51 -8.76 23.18
C PRO A 411 -14.80 -9.18 23.92
N PRO A 412 -15.09 -8.58 25.06
CA PRO A 412 -16.40 -8.75 25.71
C PRO A 412 -17.51 -8.38 24.70
N ASN A 413 -18.57 -9.14 24.66
CA ASN A 413 -19.69 -8.96 23.73
C ASN A 413 -19.39 -9.30 22.24
N CYS A 414 -18.25 -9.90 21.92
CA CYS A 414 -18.00 -10.43 20.59
C CYS A 414 -18.94 -11.64 20.34
N PHE A 415 -19.65 -11.62 19.23
CA PHE A 415 -20.48 -12.75 18.83
C PHE A 415 -19.60 -13.83 18.20
N VAL A 416 -19.48 -14.97 18.89
CA VAL A 416 -18.60 -16.09 18.51
C VAL A 416 -19.41 -17.35 18.30
N ARG A 417 -19.10 -18.10 17.24
CA ARG A 417 -19.53 -19.48 17.06
C ARG A 417 -18.32 -20.39 17.04
N GLU A 418 -18.31 -21.37 17.93
CA GLU A 418 -17.23 -22.38 17.99
C GLU A 418 -17.64 -23.62 17.20
N VAL A 419 -16.71 -24.15 16.43
CA VAL A 419 -16.87 -25.37 15.63
C VAL A 419 -15.64 -26.25 15.79
N GLU A 420 -15.85 -27.48 16.22
CA GLU A 420 -14.79 -28.50 16.26
C GLU A 420 -14.62 -29.09 14.84
N HIS A 421 -13.48 -28.81 14.22
CA HIS A 421 -13.23 -29.10 12.81
C HIS A 421 -13.39 -30.58 12.45
N HIS A 422 -12.88 -31.48 13.28
CA HIS A 422 -12.83 -32.92 13.02
C HIS A 422 -14.20 -33.62 12.94
N VAL A 423 -15.27 -32.98 13.41
CA VAL A 423 -16.65 -33.49 13.34
C VAL A 423 -17.58 -32.59 12.52
N ALA A 424 -17.05 -31.50 11.98
CA ALA A 424 -17.87 -30.51 11.28
C ALA A 424 -18.18 -30.92 9.84
N SER A 425 -19.43 -30.88 9.47
CA SER A 425 -19.90 -30.99 8.08
C SER A 425 -20.08 -29.62 7.43
N SER A 426 -20.29 -29.58 6.12
CA SER A 426 -20.65 -28.33 5.43
C SER A 426 -21.92 -27.70 6.01
N ASP A 427 -22.90 -28.51 6.46
CA ASP A 427 -24.14 -28.00 7.08
C ASP A 427 -23.85 -27.37 8.46
N THR A 428 -22.93 -27.92 9.24
CA THR A 428 -22.46 -27.34 10.50
C THR A 428 -21.88 -25.96 10.28
N TYR A 429 -20.98 -25.85 9.31
CA TYR A 429 -20.38 -24.55 8.94
C TYR A 429 -21.39 -23.57 8.39
N ARG A 430 -22.29 -24.03 7.52
CA ARG A 430 -23.33 -23.19 6.92
C ARG A 430 -24.19 -22.53 7.98
N LYS A 431 -24.74 -23.31 8.91
CA LYS A 431 -25.55 -22.81 10.01
C LYS A 431 -24.81 -21.76 10.84
N ALA A 432 -23.58 -22.06 11.23
CA ALA A 432 -22.77 -21.14 12.02
C ALA A 432 -22.48 -19.84 11.27
N ILE A 433 -22.12 -19.92 9.97
CA ILE A 433 -21.78 -18.75 9.17
C ILE A 433 -23.00 -17.89 8.89
N GLU A 434 -24.16 -18.49 8.58
CA GLU A 434 -25.42 -17.75 8.36
C GLU A 434 -25.84 -16.97 9.61
N GLU A 435 -25.68 -17.53 10.81
CA GLU A 435 -25.92 -16.85 12.08
C GLU A 435 -24.96 -15.67 12.28
N LEU A 436 -23.68 -15.84 11.91
CA LEU A 436 -22.65 -14.79 12.04
C LEU A 436 -22.86 -13.65 11.02
N VAL A 437 -23.23 -13.98 9.79
CA VAL A 437 -23.54 -12.98 8.74
C VAL A 437 -24.78 -12.16 9.08
N ALA A 438 -25.76 -12.76 9.75
CA ALA A 438 -26.98 -12.07 10.18
C ALA A 438 -26.79 -11.15 11.40
N HIS A 439 -25.64 -11.24 12.07
CA HIS A 439 -25.31 -10.42 13.24
C HIS A 439 -24.61 -9.14 12.82
N ASP A 440 -25.01 -8.01 13.38
CA ASP A 440 -24.37 -6.72 13.11
C ASP A 440 -22.97 -6.63 13.74
N GLY A 441 -21.99 -6.16 12.98
CA GLY A 441 -20.64 -5.88 13.42
C GLY A 441 -19.63 -6.99 13.13
N MET A 442 -18.52 -6.94 13.88
CA MET A 442 -17.45 -7.94 13.79
C MET A 442 -17.85 -9.22 14.51
N THR A 443 -17.79 -10.35 13.83
CA THR A 443 -18.11 -11.66 14.38
C THR A 443 -16.99 -12.67 14.16
N ILE A 444 -16.97 -13.76 14.94
CA ILE A 444 -15.93 -14.78 14.86
C ILE A 444 -16.53 -16.19 14.69
N LEU A 445 -16.10 -16.87 13.64
CA LEU A 445 -16.16 -18.32 13.53
C LEU A 445 -14.88 -18.92 14.09
N HIS A 446 -14.89 -19.44 15.30
CA HIS A 446 -13.73 -20.06 15.94
C HIS A 446 -13.70 -21.54 15.58
N VAL A 447 -12.81 -21.91 14.64
CA VAL A 447 -12.64 -23.26 14.14
C VAL A 447 -11.49 -23.93 14.90
N ARG A 448 -11.81 -24.84 15.80
CA ARG A 448 -10.81 -25.59 16.58
C ARG A 448 -10.32 -26.78 15.81
N VAL A 449 -9.02 -26.82 15.55
CA VAL A 449 -8.32 -27.94 14.89
C VAL A 449 -7.47 -28.66 15.94
N ARG A 450 -7.91 -29.83 16.35
CA ARG A 450 -7.21 -30.67 17.34
C ARG A 450 -6.33 -31.70 16.70
#